data_c8e8fa0f0d040ef8550f7b338a589f0a
#
_entry.id   c8e8fa0f0d040ef8550f7b338a589f0a
#
_cell.length_a   1.000
_cell.length_b   1.000
_cell.length_c   1.000
_cell.angle_alpha   90.00
_cell.angle_beta   90.00
_cell.angle_gamma   90.00
#
_symmetry.space_group_name_H-M   'P 1'
#
loop_
_entity.id
_entity.type
_entity.pdbx_description
1 polymer ?
#
loop_
_entity_poly.entity_id
_entity_poly.type
_entity_poly.pdbx_seq_one_letter_code
_entity_poly.pdbx_strand_id
1 'polypeptide(L)'
;AFNRRSASAASAKVASWRRIGNNTIPATAKAGGQYLNSILAKVEAEKSGYQEAILLNEQGYVADGSGENIFVVKDGILTTPPVAASILEGITRNTIIALAMEEGIPVREHNIGRSEIYFADEVFVTGTAAEVCPINEIDDHLLGPPGPITRRLQGRFFAITAGKDARSADWLYYADGK
;
A
#
# COMPACT_ATOMS: atom_id res chain seq x y z
N ALA A 1 13.67 -8.63 1.89
CA ALA A 1 13.00 -8.15 3.11
C ALA A 1 12.96 -6.63 3.05
N PHE A 2 11.77 -6.02 3.21
CA PHE A 2 11.67 -4.58 3.37
C PHE A 2 12.57 -4.15 4.53
N ASN A 3 13.52 -3.25 4.25
CA ASN A 3 14.42 -2.76 5.27
C ASN A 3 13.64 -1.73 6.11
N ARG A 4 13.29 -2.08 7.33
CA ARG A 4 12.63 -1.17 8.27
C ARG A 4 13.40 0.15 8.33
N ARG A 5 12.72 1.27 8.07
CA ARG A 5 13.25 2.64 8.08
C ARG A 5 14.11 3.03 6.86
N SER A 6 14.04 2.31 5.75
CA SER A 6 14.71 2.77 4.54
C SER A 6 13.82 3.80 3.81
N ALA A 7 14.36 5.00 3.63
CA ALA A 7 13.79 6.02 2.76
C ALA A 7 13.88 5.63 1.26
N SER A 8 14.36 4.43 0.96
CA SER A 8 14.49 3.92 -0.40
C SER A 8 13.14 3.44 -0.92
N ALA A 9 12.77 3.92 -2.08
CA ALA A 9 11.61 3.43 -2.81
C ALA A 9 11.87 2.01 -3.33
N ALA A 10 10.78 1.22 -3.44
CA ALA A 10 10.83 -0.14 -3.97
C ALA A 10 10.41 -0.19 -5.45
N SER A 11 10.88 -1.21 -6.17
CA SER A 11 10.35 -1.57 -7.48
C SER A 11 9.25 -2.63 -7.35
N ALA A 12 8.22 -2.55 -8.19
CA ALA A 12 7.08 -3.46 -8.16
C ALA A 12 6.77 -4.05 -9.53
N LYS A 13 6.17 -5.23 -9.54
CA LYS A 13 5.68 -5.91 -10.74
C LYS A 13 4.20 -6.20 -10.61
N VAL A 14 3.42 -5.94 -11.65
CA VAL A 14 2.06 -6.47 -11.75
C VAL A 14 2.14 -7.96 -12.01
N ALA A 15 1.76 -8.77 -11.00
CA ALA A 15 1.83 -10.21 -11.05
C ALA A 15 0.84 -10.81 -12.08
N SER A 16 1.19 -11.99 -12.61
CA SER A 16 0.26 -12.78 -13.41
C SER A 16 -0.87 -13.38 -12.56
N TRP A 17 -0.59 -13.63 -11.28
CA TRP A 17 -1.56 -14.12 -10.30
C TRP A 17 -2.59 -13.06 -9.97
N ARG A 18 -3.88 -13.44 -9.97
CA ARG A 18 -4.97 -12.58 -9.55
C ARG A 18 -5.19 -12.67 -8.04
N ARG A 19 -5.66 -11.58 -7.45
CA ARG A 19 -6.12 -11.58 -6.06
C ARG A 19 -7.29 -12.55 -5.89
N ILE A 20 -7.40 -13.17 -4.73
CA ILE A 20 -8.50 -14.08 -4.38
C ILE A 20 -9.84 -13.36 -4.57
N GLY A 21 -10.77 -13.99 -5.29
CA GLY A 21 -12.11 -13.43 -5.52
C GLY A 21 -12.94 -13.40 -4.23
N ASN A 22 -13.80 -12.40 -4.09
CA ASN A 22 -14.63 -12.18 -2.90
C ASN A 22 -15.58 -13.35 -2.58
N ASN A 23 -15.95 -14.15 -3.60
CA ASN A 23 -16.83 -15.31 -3.45
C ASN A 23 -16.06 -16.64 -3.28
N THR A 24 -14.75 -16.60 -3.07
CA THR A 24 -13.93 -17.79 -2.78
C THR A 24 -13.55 -17.83 -1.31
N ILE A 25 -12.65 -16.95 -0.90
CA ILE A 25 -12.27 -16.75 0.50
C ILE A 25 -12.43 -15.26 0.79
N PRO A 26 -13.10 -14.85 1.90
CA PRO A 26 -13.27 -13.43 2.20
C PRO A 26 -11.94 -12.69 2.27
N ALA A 27 -11.67 -11.79 1.31
CA ALA A 27 -10.40 -11.06 1.25
C ALA A 27 -10.17 -10.19 2.50
N THR A 28 -11.24 -9.76 3.16
CA THR A 28 -11.23 -8.99 4.40
C THR A 28 -10.80 -9.80 5.63
N ALA A 29 -10.89 -11.14 5.57
CA ALA A 29 -10.40 -11.99 6.66
C ALA A 29 -8.88 -12.15 6.55
N LYS A 30 -8.12 -11.77 7.58
CA LYS A 30 -6.67 -11.93 7.62
C LYS A 30 -6.28 -13.38 7.96
N ALA A 31 -6.70 -14.33 7.11
CA ALA A 31 -6.47 -15.74 7.33
C ALA A 31 -5.13 -16.20 6.73
N GLY A 32 -4.39 -17.06 7.44
CA GLY A 32 -3.07 -17.55 7.01
C GLY A 32 -3.09 -18.24 5.63
N GLY A 33 -4.16 -18.96 5.30
CA GLY A 33 -4.30 -19.65 4.01
C GLY A 33 -4.35 -18.72 2.78
N GLN A 34 -4.78 -17.47 2.94
CA GLN A 34 -4.81 -16.49 1.85
C GLN A 34 -3.41 -16.06 1.41
N TYR A 35 -2.42 -16.14 2.30
CA TYR A 35 -1.04 -15.78 1.98
C TYR A 35 -0.41 -16.70 0.93
N LEU A 36 -0.96 -17.88 0.65
CA LEU A 36 -0.50 -18.71 -0.45
C LEU A 36 -0.59 -17.96 -1.79
N ASN A 37 -1.70 -17.25 -2.04
CA ASN A 37 -1.87 -16.40 -3.22
C ASN A 37 -0.83 -15.26 -3.26
N SER A 38 -0.64 -14.58 -2.14
CA SER A 38 0.34 -13.51 -2.00
C SER A 38 1.79 -14.00 -2.20
N ILE A 39 2.13 -15.17 -1.66
CA ILE A 39 3.46 -15.77 -1.80
C ILE A 39 3.76 -16.11 -3.27
N LEU A 40 2.79 -16.64 -4.00
CA LEU A 40 2.96 -16.94 -5.43
C LEU A 40 3.27 -15.68 -6.24
N ALA A 41 2.52 -14.61 -6.01
CA ALA A 41 2.76 -13.32 -6.65
C ALA A 41 4.11 -12.72 -6.27
N LYS A 42 4.47 -12.77 -4.98
CA LYS A 42 5.75 -12.27 -4.47
C LYS A 42 6.94 -12.99 -5.08
N VAL A 43 6.90 -14.31 -5.11
CA VAL A 43 7.97 -15.15 -5.70
C VAL A 43 8.11 -14.87 -7.19
N GLU A 44 7.01 -14.64 -7.93
CA GLU A 44 7.04 -14.24 -9.33
C GLU A 44 7.75 -12.90 -9.51
N ALA A 45 7.41 -11.89 -8.71
CA ALA A 45 8.04 -10.58 -8.76
C ALA A 45 9.54 -10.66 -8.45
N GLU A 46 9.93 -11.35 -7.38
CA GLU A 46 11.33 -11.53 -6.98
C GLU A 46 12.15 -12.25 -8.05
N LYS A 47 11.60 -13.30 -8.66
CA LYS A 47 12.27 -13.98 -9.80
C LYS A 47 12.42 -13.10 -11.03
N SER A 48 11.58 -12.08 -11.16
CA SER A 48 11.67 -11.08 -12.23
C SER A 48 12.54 -9.88 -11.86
N GLY A 49 13.17 -9.87 -10.67
CA GLY A 49 14.07 -8.81 -10.22
C GLY A 49 13.39 -7.65 -9.46
N TYR A 50 12.08 -7.75 -9.19
CA TYR A 50 11.31 -6.72 -8.47
C TYR A 50 11.21 -7.02 -6.98
N GLN A 51 11.04 -5.97 -6.19
CA GLN A 51 10.99 -6.06 -4.73
C GLN A 51 9.56 -6.32 -4.22
N GLU A 52 8.52 -5.99 -4.99
CA GLU A 52 7.13 -6.17 -4.59
C GLU A 52 6.26 -6.63 -5.76
N ALA A 53 5.12 -7.28 -5.44
CA ALA A 53 4.10 -7.67 -6.38
C ALA A 53 2.84 -6.82 -6.20
N ILE A 54 2.26 -6.37 -7.31
CA ILE A 54 0.93 -5.76 -7.35
C ILE A 54 -0.03 -6.80 -7.93
N LEU A 55 -1.10 -7.12 -7.20
CA LEU A 55 -2.13 -8.05 -7.65
C LEU A 55 -3.32 -7.27 -8.19
N LEU A 56 -3.83 -7.75 -9.32
CA LEU A 56 -5.11 -7.30 -9.86
C LEU A 56 -6.22 -8.26 -9.39
N ASN A 57 -7.43 -7.75 -9.21
CA ASN A 57 -8.61 -8.57 -8.95
C ASN A 57 -9.08 -9.31 -10.23
N GLU A 58 -10.16 -10.08 -10.13
CA GLU A 58 -10.74 -10.84 -11.25
C GLU A 58 -11.18 -9.93 -12.41
N GLN A 59 -11.63 -8.71 -12.12
CA GLN A 59 -12.06 -7.73 -13.12
C GLN A 59 -10.89 -6.97 -13.77
N GLY A 60 -9.64 -7.18 -13.30
CA GLY A 60 -8.45 -6.54 -13.83
C GLY A 60 -8.12 -5.19 -13.20
N TYR A 61 -8.83 -4.78 -12.14
CA TYR A 61 -8.48 -3.61 -11.35
C TYR A 61 -7.41 -3.94 -10.31
N VAL A 62 -6.62 -2.95 -9.95
CA VAL A 62 -5.63 -3.05 -8.87
C VAL A 62 -6.33 -3.39 -7.56
N ALA A 63 -5.80 -4.38 -6.85
CA ALA A 63 -6.27 -4.77 -5.53
C ALA A 63 -5.26 -4.38 -4.46
N ASP A 64 -4.28 -5.22 -4.22
CA ASP A 64 -3.30 -5.08 -3.12
C ASP A 64 -1.87 -5.33 -3.62
N GLY A 65 -0.87 -4.99 -2.80
CA GLY A 65 0.44 -5.61 -2.83
C GLY A 65 0.39 -7.07 -2.34
N SER A 66 1.53 -7.73 -2.25
CA SER A 66 1.57 -9.11 -1.75
C SER A 66 1.21 -9.24 -0.27
N GLY A 67 1.49 -8.22 0.53
CA GLY A 67 1.13 -8.13 1.95
C GLY A 67 0.77 -6.71 2.38
N GLU A 68 0.55 -5.81 1.45
CA GLU A 68 0.35 -4.38 1.64
C GLU A 68 -0.86 -3.87 0.86
N ASN A 69 -1.47 -2.78 1.34
CA ASN A 69 -2.42 -2.00 0.55
C ASN A 69 -1.66 -1.00 -0.33
N ILE A 70 -2.24 -0.61 -1.45
CA ILE A 70 -1.65 0.32 -2.43
C ILE A 70 -2.41 1.65 -2.45
N PHE A 71 -1.64 2.72 -2.64
CA PHE A 71 -2.13 4.08 -2.87
C PHE A 71 -1.50 4.65 -4.13
N VAL A 72 -2.28 5.42 -4.86
CA VAL A 72 -1.89 6.10 -6.09
C VAL A 72 -2.22 7.58 -5.94
N VAL A 73 -1.30 8.44 -6.28
CA VAL A 73 -1.52 9.90 -6.35
C VAL A 73 -1.54 10.31 -7.80
N LYS A 74 -2.57 11.04 -8.18
CA LYS A 74 -2.69 11.70 -9.49
C LYS A 74 -3.36 13.05 -9.33
N ASP A 75 -2.75 14.09 -9.90
CA ASP A 75 -3.26 15.47 -9.87
C ASP A 75 -3.61 15.94 -8.43
N GLY A 76 -2.79 15.56 -7.45
CA GLY A 76 -2.97 15.90 -6.04
C GLY A 76 -4.07 15.11 -5.31
N ILE A 77 -4.69 14.12 -5.94
CA ILE A 77 -5.72 13.26 -5.35
C ILE A 77 -5.10 11.93 -4.97
N LEU A 78 -5.30 11.53 -3.71
CA LEU A 78 -4.89 10.22 -3.19
C LEU A 78 -6.00 9.20 -3.43
N THR A 79 -5.72 8.17 -4.22
CA THR A 79 -6.68 7.09 -4.53
C THR A 79 -6.17 5.76 -3.99
N THR A 80 -7.06 4.95 -3.41
CA THR A 80 -6.79 3.58 -2.99
C THR A 80 -7.95 2.68 -3.42
N PRO A 81 -7.70 1.40 -3.74
CA PRO A 81 -8.78 0.48 -4.08
C PRO A 81 -9.83 0.37 -2.96
N PRO A 82 -11.14 0.28 -3.31
CA PRO A 82 -12.20 0.05 -2.34
C PRO A 82 -12.15 -1.39 -1.81
N VAL A 83 -12.78 -1.66 -0.68
CA VAL A 83 -12.86 -3.02 -0.09
C VAL A 83 -13.45 -4.03 -1.08
N ALA A 84 -14.40 -3.59 -1.92
CA ALA A 84 -14.99 -4.41 -2.98
C ALA A 84 -14.01 -4.89 -4.07
N ALA A 85 -12.83 -4.28 -4.18
CA ALA A 85 -11.78 -4.71 -5.09
C ALA A 85 -10.99 -5.95 -4.62
N SER A 86 -11.48 -6.67 -3.62
CA SER A 86 -10.85 -7.87 -3.03
C SER A 86 -9.60 -7.54 -2.20
N ILE A 87 -9.55 -6.39 -1.58
CA ILE A 87 -8.45 -5.99 -0.70
C ILE A 87 -8.65 -6.50 0.73
N LEU A 88 -7.53 -6.58 1.48
CA LEU A 88 -7.60 -6.59 2.92
C LEU A 88 -7.78 -5.14 3.42
N GLU A 89 -8.75 -4.90 4.30
CA GLU A 89 -8.90 -3.60 4.95
C GLU A 89 -7.81 -3.43 6.02
N GLY A 90 -6.67 -2.86 5.60
CA GLY A 90 -5.49 -2.74 6.44
C GLY A 90 -5.58 -1.61 7.45
N ILE A 91 -5.11 -1.84 8.69
CA ILE A 91 -5.05 -0.81 9.75
C ILE A 91 -4.18 0.37 9.28
N THR A 92 -3.00 0.10 8.71
CA THR A 92 -2.12 1.15 8.18
C THR A 92 -2.78 1.91 7.03
N ARG A 93 -3.54 1.23 6.15
CA ARG A 93 -4.34 1.88 5.10
C ARG A 93 -5.31 2.90 5.70
N ASN A 94 -6.10 2.49 6.68
CA ASN A 94 -7.07 3.37 7.34
C ASN A 94 -6.39 4.54 8.07
N THR A 95 -5.23 4.28 8.68
CA THR A 95 -4.38 5.33 9.25
C THR A 95 -3.99 6.37 8.21
N ILE A 96 -3.50 5.96 7.04
CA ILE A 96 -3.08 6.87 5.97
C ILE A 96 -4.26 7.67 5.41
N ILE A 97 -5.43 7.05 5.25
CA ILE A 97 -6.66 7.76 4.85
C ILE A 97 -6.99 8.87 5.87
N ALA A 98 -6.99 8.56 7.16
CA ALA A 98 -7.27 9.54 8.21
C ALA A 98 -6.25 10.68 8.19
N LEU A 99 -4.95 10.38 8.09
CA LEU A 99 -3.89 11.39 8.03
C LEU A 99 -4.02 12.28 6.78
N ALA A 100 -4.33 11.69 5.63
CA ALA A 100 -4.52 12.44 4.40
C ALA A 100 -5.68 13.44 4.51
N MET A 101 -6.81 13.01 5.11
CA MET A 101 -7.96 13.88 5.37
C MET A 101 -7.60 15.04 6.31
N GLU A 102 -6.86 14.77 7.38
CA GLU A 102 -6.39 15.80 8.31
C GLU A 102 -5.44 16.81 7.66
N GLU A 103 -4.65 16.35 6.69
CA GLU A 103 -3.73 17.16 5.91
C GLU A 103 -4.40 17.94 4.77
N GLY A 104 -5.74 17.79 4.60
CA GLY A 104 -6.49 18.41 3.52
C GLY A 104 -6.21 17.80 2.13
N ILE A 105 -5.65 16.60 2.08
CA ILE A 105 -5.41 15.86 0.83
C ILE A 105 -6.71 15.17 0.42
N PRO A 106 -7.25 15.42 -0.77
CA PRO A 106 -8.45 14.71 -1.25
C PRO A 106 -8.19 13.22 -1.36
N VAL A 107 -9.06 12.39 -0.75
CA VAL A 107 -8.97 10.93 -0.76
C VAL A 107 -10.14 10.34 -1.52
N ARG A 108 -9.87 9.32 -2.34
CA ARG A 108 -10.89 8.53 -3.05
C ARG A 108 -10.65 7.04 -2.82
N GLU A 109 -11.70 6.33 -2.45
CA GLU A 109 -11.75 4.87 -2.55
C GLU A 109 -12.41 4.52 -3.88
N HIS A 110 -11.60 4.12 -4.87
CA HIS A 110 -12.07 3.90 -6.24
C HIS A 110 -11.28 2.79 -6.93
N ASN A 111 -11.92 2.10 -7.89
CA ASN A 111 -11.23 1.12 -8.71
C ASN A 111 -10.15 1.79 -9.55
N ILE A 112 -8.95 1.24 -9.51
CA ILE A 112 -7.78 1.73 -10.23
C ILE A 112 -7.49 0.74 -11.36
N GLY A 113 -7.51 1.21 -12.59
CA GLY A 113 -7.13 0.42 -13.76
C GLY A 113 -5.62 0.15 -13.78
N ARG A 114 -5.20 -0.98 -14.37
CA ARG A 114 -3.77 -1.30 -14.48
C ARG A 114 -2.96 -0.17 -15.12
N SER A 115 -3.46 0.45 -16.17
CA SER A 115 -2.73 1.54 -16.85
C SER A 115 -2.57 2.79 -16.00
N GLU A 116 -3.47 3.05 -15.06
CA GLU A 116 -3.43 4.26 -14.24
C GLU A 116 -2.21 4.27 -13.31
N ILE A 117 -1.73 3.11 -12.85
CA ILE A 117 -0.53 3.05 -12.00
C ILE A 117 0.76 3.42 -12.74
N TYR A 118 0.81 3.28 -14.08
CA TYR A 118 1.97 3.66 -14.87
C TYR A 118 2.06 5.17 -15.14
N PHE A 119 0.92 5.87 -15.09
CA PHE A 119 0.80 7.32 -15.30
C PHE A 119 0.56 8.10 -14.00
N ALA A 120 0.71 7.43 -12.87
CA ALA A 120 0.60 8.04 -11.55
C ALA A 120 1.75 9.04 -11.31
N ASP A 121 1.47 10.09 -10.53
CA ASP A 121 2.50 11.02 -10.09
C ASP A 121 3.30 10.43 -8.93
N GLU A 122 2.62 9.65 -8.05
CA GLU A 122 3.23 8.93 -6.94
C GLU A 122 2.48 7.61 -6.71
N VAL A 123 3.22 6.57 -6.32
CA VAL A 123 2.66 5.31 -5.83
C VAL A 123 3.39 4.90 -4.56
N PHE A 124 2.65 4.40 -3.58
CA PHE A 124 3.23 3.80 -2.38
C PHE A 124 2.36 2.65 -1.85
N VAL A 125 2.96 1.79 -1.08
CA VAL A 125 2.28 0.70 -0.39
C VAL A 125 2.35 0.88 1.13
N THR A 126 1.38 0.30 1.84
CA THR A 126 1.26 0.43 3.29
C THR A 126 0.93 -0.89 3.96
N GLY A 127 1.56 -1.15 5.09
CA GLY A 127 1.29 -2.33 5.90
C GLY A 127 2.09 -2.29 7.19
N THR A 128 1.81 -3.21 8.12
CA THR A 128 2.54 -3.26 9.40
C THR A 128 4.05 -3.48 9.21
N ALA A 129 4.44 -4.30 8.24
CA ALA A 129 5.84 -4.60 7.96
C ALA A 129 6.50 -3.59 7.03
N ALA A 130 5.74 -3.10 6.03
CA ALA A 130 6.22 -2.13 5.05
C ALA A 130 6.13 -0.69 5.55
N GLU A 131 5.34 -0.44 6.61
CA GLU A 131 5.02 0.90 7.09
C GLU A 131 4.40 1.75 5.97
N VAL A 132 5.08 2.75 5.46
CA VAL A 132 4.74 3.50 4.24
C VAL A 132 5.94 3.42 3.32
N CYS A 133 5.83 2.64 2.26
CA CYS A 133 6.93 2.37 1.33
C CYS A 133 6.61 2.93 -0.06
N PRO A 134 7.35 3.95 -0.53
CA PRO A 134 7.20 4.46 -1.89
C PRO A 134 7.54 3.41 -2.94
N ILE A 135 6.88 3.47 -4.09
CA ILE A 135 7.21 2.69 -5.29
C ILE A 135 7.74 3.67 -6.35
N ASN A 136 8.91 3.41 -6.88
CA ASN A 136 9.55 4.25 -7.89
C ASN A 136 9.59 3.64 -9.29
N GLU A 137 9.19 2.37 -9.41
CA GLU A 137 9.18 1.64 -10.67
C GLU A 137 8.08 0.56 -10.64
N ILE A 138 7.34 0.43 -11.72
CA ILE A 138 6.34 -0.63 -11.92
C ILE A 138 6.48 -1.19 -13.34
N ASP A 139 6.76 -2.49 -13.50
CA ASP A 139 6.88 -3.17 -14.81
C ASP A 139 7.80 -2.39 -15.78
N ASP A 140 9.02 -2.04 -15.37
CA ASP A 140 9.99 -1.23 -16.13
C ASP A 140 9.56 0.24 -16.42
N HIS A 141 8.43 0.70 -15.85
CA HIS A 141 8.01 2.10 -15.92
C HIS A 141 8.50 2.86 -14.70
N LEU A 142 9.41 3.81 -14.92
CA LEU A 142 9.93 4.66 -13.85
C LEU A 142 8.91 5.74 -13.46
N LEU A 143 8.55 5.80 -12.19
CA LEU A 143 7.69 6.83 -11.60
C LEU A 143 8.49 7.99 -10.99
N GLY A 144 9.81 7.82 -10.86
CA GLY A 144 10.68 8.82 -10.27
C GLY A 144 10.80 8.69 -8.73
N PRO A 145 11.41 9.71 -8.09
CA PRO A 145 11.59 9.70 -6.64
C PRO A 145 10.25 9.89 -5.91
N PRO A 146 10.16 9.49 -4.62
CA PRO A 146 8.96 9.71 -3.83
C PRO A 146 8.50 11.17 -3.86
N GLY A 147 7.23 11.37 -4.22
CA GLY A 147 6.66 12.70 -4.36
C GLY A 147 6.26 13.35 -3.02
N PRO A 148 5.77 14.59 -3.07
CA PRO A 148 5.51 15.39 -1.87
C PRO A 148 4.40 14.81 -0.97
N ILE A 149 3.33 14.24 -1.54
CA ILE A 149 2.23 13.65 -0.77
C ILE A 149 2.71 12.40 -0.03
N THR A 150 3.39 11.51 -0.73
CA THR A 150 3.97 10.30 -0.13
C THR A 150 4.92 10.65 1.02
N ARG A 151 5.85 11.58 0.79
CA ARG A 151 6.82 12.01 1.84
C ARG A 151 6.14 12.63 3.05
N ARG A 152 5.12 13.44 2.83
CA ARG A 152 4.36 14.10 3.90
C ARG A 152 3.64 13.07 4.76
N LEU A 153 2.90 12.14 4.15
CA LEU A 153 2.18 11.09 4.88
C LEU A 153 3.14 10.11 5.56
N GLN A 154 4.23 9.72 4.90
CA GLN A 154 5.27 8.87 5.47
C GLN A 154 5.93 9.53 6.69
N GLY A 155 6.32 10.81 6.57
CA GLY A 155 6.95 11.55 7.66
C GLY A 155 6.03 11.67 8.87
N ARG A 156 4.74 11.96 8.65
CA ARG A 156 3.77 12.04 9.72
C ARG A 156 3.49 10.69 10.38
N PHE A 157 3.35 9.62 9.57
CA PHE A 157 3.21 8.26 10.09
C PHE A 157 4.39 7.88 11.00
N PHE A 158 5.62 8.16 10.58
CA PHE A 158 6.80 7.89 11.40
C PHE A 158 6.89 8.75 12.65
N ALA A 159 6.44 10.00 12.60
CA ALA A 159 6.38 10.86 13.79
C ALA A 159 5.41 10.28 14.83
N ILE A 160 4.22 9.82 14.39
CA ILE A 160 3.22 9.20 15.26
C ILE A 160 3.77 7.93 15.90
N THR A 161 4.31 7.01 15.10
CA THR A 161 4.82 5.72 15.60
C THR A 161 6.06 5.88 16.49
N ALA A 162 6.75 7.02 16.42
CA ALA A 162 7.85 7.39 17.29
C ALA A 162 7.42 8.19 18.55
N GLY A 163 6.13 8.42 18.75
CA GLY A 163 5.64 9.22 19.88
C GLY A 163 5.90 10.72 19.77
N LYS A 164 6.11 11.26 18.57
CA LYS A 164 6.52 12.65 18.29
C LYS A 164 5.43 13.49 17.62
N ASP A 165 4.22 12.98 17.51
CA ASP A 165 3.05 13.66 16.94
C ASP A 165 1.94 13.75 17.97
N ALA A 166 1.06 14.73 17.86
CA ALA A 166 -0.09 14.90 18.77
C ALA A 166 -0.99 13.65 18.76
N ARG A 167 -1.14 12.98 17.61
CA ARG A 167 -1.92 11.74 17.48
C ARG A 167 -1.29 10.54 18.20
N SER A 168 -0.03 10.62 18.61
CA SER A 168 0.62 9.53 19.33
C SER A 168 -0.11 9.19 20.64
N ALA A 169 -0.67 10.19 21.32
CA ALA A 169 -1.43 10.00 22.55
C ALA A 169 -2.70 9.15 22.36
N ASP A 170 -3.34 9.29 21.19
CA ASP A 170 -4.60 8.58 20.88
C ASP A 170 -4.36 7.18 20.28
N TRP A 171 -3.24 7.00 19.59
CA TRP A 171 -3.00 5.83 18.74
C TRP A 171 -1.94 4.86 19.26
N LEU A 172 -1.09 5.30 20.19
CA LEU A 172 -0.07 4.43 20.76
C LEU A 172 -0.51 3.92 22.13
N TYR A 173 -0.31 2.62 22.33
CA TYR A 173 -0.41 1.98 23.63
C TYR A 173 0.99 1.62 24.12
N TYR A 174 1.34 2.11 25.31
CA TYR A 174 2.63 1.83 25.94
C TYR A 174 2.46 0.69 26.94
N ALA A 175 3.23 -0.40 26.77
CA ALA A 175 3.13 -1.60 27.60
C ALA A 175 3.46 -1.38 29.08
N ASP A 176 4.25 -0.36 29.38
CA ASP A 176 4.69 0.04 30.73
C ASP A 176 3.77 1.12 31.35
N GLY A 177 2.64 1.42 30.75
CA GLY A 177 1.61 2.30 31.33
C GLY A 177 1.99 3.78 31.45
N LYS A 178 2.96 4.26 30.63
CA LYS A 178 3.35 5.67 30.55
C LYS A 178 2.70 6.34 29.35
#